data_5659b2e531e1c6a7c5728cf90cec68f7
#
_entry.id   5659b2e531e1c6a7c5728cf90cec68f7
#
_cell.length_a   1.000
_cell.length_b   1.000
_cell.length_c   1.000
_cell.angle_alpha   90.00
_cell.angle_beta   90.00
_cell.angle_gamma   90.00
#
_symmetry.space_group_name_H-M   'P 1'
#
loop_
_entity.id
_entity.type
_entity.pdbx_description
1 polymer ?
#
loop_
_entity_poly.entity_id
_entity_poly.type
_entity_poly.pdbx_seq_one_letter_code
_entity_poly.pdbx_strand_id
1 'polypeptide(L)'
;FPTFYKRVSGPTTVERVDFELTPVNQDAFTLLMLGDMHLANINNDRQQFSRFVDDVKEYMQSKPGEKFYGVTLGDMTDNRYWTSKDYFFDDYKEEMKVLEGLPIFHTVGNHDHRSDIGDDVQALLYYNEHLGPEYYSFNIGKVHVVVLDNLDFNHPDVGSYYEKLNDEEIEWLKKDLEH
;
A
#
# COMPACT_ATOMS: atom_id res chain seq x y z
N PHE A 1 8.62 -0.47 6.61
CA PHE A 1 8.08 -0.88 5.29
C PHE A 1 9.24 -1.24 4.37
N PRO A 2 9.07 -2.18 3.42
CA PRO A 2 10.08 -2.48 2.44
C PRO A 2 10.36 -1.26 1.55
N THR A 3 11.62 -0.94 1.33
CA THR A 3 12.02 0.09 0.37
C THR A 3 12.28 -0.60 -0.97
N PHE A 4 11.23 -0.80 -1.74
CA PHE A 4 11.27 -1.52 -3.02
C PHE A 4 11.21 -0.60 -4.25
N TYR A 5 11.14 0.71 -4.05
CA TYR A 5 11.09 1.71 -5.11
C TYR A 5 12.03 2.87 -4.85
N LYS A 6 12.40 3.59 -5.92
CA LYS A 6 13.05 4.90 -5.86
C LYS A 6 12.41 5.85 -6.84
N ARG A 7 12.14 7.06 -6.39
CA ARG A 7 11.74 8.15 -7.27
C ARG A 7 12.94 8.65 -8.07
N VAL A 8 12.75 8.79 -9.38
CA VAL A 8 13.72 9.45 -10.26
C VAL A 8 13.45 10.94 -10.29
N SER A 9 14.50 11.76 -10.45
CA SER A 9 14.39 13.22 -10.37
C SER A 9 13.75 13.87 -11.60
N GLY A 10 13.56 13.14 -12.68
CA GLY A 10 12.85 13.62 -13.87
C GLY A 10 12.96 12.68 -15.08
N PRO A 11 12.11 12.86 -16.09
CA PRO A 11 11.98 11.94 -17.22
C PRO A 11 13.20 11.90 -18.13
N THR A 12 14.07 12.91 -18.07
CA THR A 12 15.30 13.02 -18.89
C THR A 12 16.56 12.69 -18.10
N THR A 13 16.43 12.39 -16.80
CA THR A 13 17.57 12.10 -15.95
C THR A 13 17.91 10.63 -15.99
N VAL A 14 19.17 10.30 -16.25
CA VAL A 14 19.68 8.93 -16.12
C VAL A 14 20.26 8.79 -14.73
N GLU A 15 19.62 7.98 -13.90
CA GLU A 15 20.06 7.69 -12.54
C GLU A 15 20.39 6.21 -12.41
N ARG A 16 21.48 5.93 -11.69
CA ARG A 16 21.75 4.56 -11.26
C ARG A 16 21.01 4.27 -9.96
N VAL A 17 20.19 3.25 -9.98
CA VAL A 17 19.44 2.78 -8.81
C VAL A 17 19.92 1.38 -8.44
N ASP A 18 20.54 1.24 -7.28
CA ASP A 18 21.01 -0.04 -6.76
C ASP A 18 20.15 -0.40 -5.53
N PHE A 19 19.67 -1.64 -5.49
CA PHE A 19 18.99 -2.21 -4.32
C PHE A 19 19.88 -3.31 -3.73
N GLU A 20 20.13 -3.23 -2.44
CA GLU A 20 20.78 -4.30 -1.69
C GLU A 20 19.74 -5.37 -1.34
N LEU A 21 19.96 -6.59 -1.84
CA LEU A 21 19.03 -7.70 -1.63
C LEU A 21 19.69 -8.77 -0.79
N THR A 22 19.00 -9.23 0.24
CA THR A 22 19.39 -10.39 1.04
C THR A 22 18.60 -11.60 0.55
N PRO A 23 19.25 -12.67 0.08
CA PRO A 23 18.57 -13.90 -0.33
C PRO A 23 17.77 -14.51 0.83
N VAL A 24 16.51 -14.82 0.59
CA VAL A 24 15.61 -15.47 1.55
C VAL A 24 14.95 -16.66 0.87
N ASN A 25 14.90 -17.81 1.56
CA ASN A 25 14.09 -18.93 1.08
C ASN A 25 12.61 -18.57 1.19
N GLN A 26 11.89 -18.59 0.08
CA GLN A 26 10.48 -18.25 -0.06
C GLN A 26 9.66 -19.41 -0.66
N ASP A 27 10.13 -20.67 -0.52
CA ASP A 27 9.39 -21.85 -1.04
C ASP A 27 8.05 -22.06 -0.34
N ALA A 28 7.95 -21.62 0.92
CA ALA A 28 6.72 -21.60 1.71
C ALA A 28 6.61 -20.30 2.49
N PHE A 29 5.46 -19.68 2.42
CA PHE A 29 5.16 -18.43 3.11
C PHE A 29 3.67 -18.29 3.37
N THR A 30 3.33 -17.40 4.32
CA THR A 30 1.96 -16.94 4.55
C THR A 30 1.86 -15.47 4.11
N LEU A 31 0.86 -15.16 3.28
CA LEU A 31 0.50 -13.80 2.88
C LEU A 31 -0.73 -13.35 3.69
N LEU A 32 -0.54 -12.33 4.51
CA LEU A 32 -1.61 -11.70 5.29
C LEU A 32 -2.25 -10.58 4.46
N MET A 33 -3.55 -10.69 4.23
CA MET A 33 -4.33 -9.67 3.51
C MET A 33 -4.99 -8.75 4.53
N LEU A 34 -4.62 -7.46 4.51
CA LEU A 34 -5.03 -6.45 5.49
C LEU A 34 -5.97 -5.45 4.81
N GLY A 35 -7.28 -5.64 4.94
CA GLY A 35 -8.27 -4.80 4.25
C GLY A 35 -8.94 -3.77 5.15
N ASP A 36 -9.27 -2.62 4.59
CA ASP A 36 -10.21 -1.63 5.14
C ASP A 36 -9.95 -1.24 6.60
N MET A 37 -8.72 -0.91 6.94
CA MET A 37 -8.35 -0.59 8.33
C MET A 37 -8.98 0.72 8.80
N HIS A 38 -9.12 1.71 7.90
CA HIS A 38 -9.73 3.02 8.17
C HIS A 38 -9.23 3.67 9.46
N LEU A 39 -7.93 3.61 9.73
CA LEU A 39 -7.37 4.26 10.90
C LEU A 39 -7.50 5.78 10.78
N ALA A 40 -8.15 6.41 11.75
CA ALA A 40 -8.50 7.82 11.70
C ALA A 40 -8.60 8.49 13.08
N ASN A 41 -8.18 7.80 14.13
CA ASN A 41 -8.31 8.26 15.51
C ASN A 41 -9.78 8.53 15.91
N ILE A 42 -10.67 7.60 15.54
CA ILE A 42 -12.11 7.66 15.83
C ILE A 42 -12.59 6.30 16.40
N ASN A 43 -13.66 6.34 17.17
CA ASN A 43 -14.38 5.13 17.64
C ASN A 43 -13.51 4.04 18.27
N ASN A 44 -12.39 4.42 18.91
CA ASN A 44 -11.38 3.53 19.46
C ASN A 44 -10.71 2.61 18.40
N ASP A 45 -10.62 3.04 17.16
CA ASP A 45 -10.01 2.31 16.04
C ASP A 45 -8.56 1.88 16.37
N ARG A 46 -7.75 2.78 16.93
CA ARG A 46 -6.37 2.48 17.37
C ARG A 46 -6.30 1.37 18.43
N GLN A 47 -7.26 1.36 19.36
CA GLN A 47 -7.33 0.29 20.38
C GLN A 47 -7.77 -1.04 19.75
N GLN A 48 -8.68 -1.00 18.77
CA GLN A 48 -9.10 -2.19 18.04
C GLN A 48 -7.94 -2.70 17.17
N PHE A 49 -7.23 -1.82 16.51
CA PHE A 49 -6.03 -2.15 15.74
C PHE A 49 -4.94 -2.78 16.62
N SER A 50 -4.70 -2.26 17.82
CA SER A 50 -3.76 -2.87 18.76
C SER A 50 -4.10 -4.34 19.08
N ARG A 51 -5.37 -4.66 19.27
CA ARG A 51 -5.81 -6.04 19.50
C ARG A 51 -5.58 -6.92 18.27
N PHE A 52 -5.92 -6.40 17.10
CA PHE A 52 -5.64 -7.10 15.84
C PHE A 52 -4.14 -7.38 15.68
N VAL A 53 -3.28 -6.42 16.01
CA VAL A 53 -1.82 -6.61 16.01
C VAL A 53 -1.38 -7.72 16.95
N ASP A 54 -1.98 -7.80 18.16
CA ASP A 54 -1.67 -8.87 19.12
C ASP A 54 -2.04 -10.24 18.54
N ASP A 55 -3.21 -10.37 17.89
CA ASP A 55 -3.65 -11.60 17.21
C ASP A 55 -2.70 -11.99 16.07
N VAL A 56 -2.26 -11.02 15.25
CA VAL A 56 -1.28 -11.26 14.17
C VAL A 56 0.05 -11.75 14.73
N LYS A 57 0.54 -11.12 15.79
CA LYS A 57 1.80 -11.52 16.43
C LYS A 57 1.71 -12.91 17.04
N GLU A 58 0.62 -13.23 17.72
CA GLU A 58 0.37 -14.56 18.27
C GLU A 58 0.34 -15.61 17.16
N TYR A 59 -0.35 -15.32 16.05
CA TYR A 59 -0.38 -16.21 14.89
C TYR A 59 1.01 -16.45 14.31
N MET A 60 1.79 -15.39 14.10
CA MET A 60 3.16 -15.50 13.59
C MET A 60 4.06 -16.32 14.54
N GLN A 61 3.95 -16.08 15.85
CA GLN A 61 4.71 -16.81 16.87
C GLN A 61 4.32 -18.31 16.95
N SER A 62 3.08 -18.64 16.63
CA SER A 62 2.61 -20.03 16.61
C SER A 62 3.22 -20.86 15.49
N LYS A 63 3.89 -20.23 14.51
CA LYS A 63 4.47 -20.85 13.31
C LYS A 63 5.96 -20.51 13.15
N PRO A 64 6.81 -20.99 14.05
CA PRO A 64 8.23 -20.67 14.02
C PRO A 64 8.89 -21.14 12.72
N GLY A 65 9.67 -20.25 12.09
CA GLY A 65 10.37 -20.53 10.84
C GLY A 65 9.57 -20.30 9.57
N GLU A 66 8.26 -20.08 9.66
CA GLU A 66 7.44 -19.64 8.52
C GLU A 66 7.77 -18.19 8.15
N LYS A 67 7.71 -17.88 6.86
CA LYS A 67 7.86 -16.51 6.34
C LYS A 67 6.51 -15.86 6.19
N PHE A 68 6.41 -14.63 6.67
CA PHE A 68 5.18 -13.84 6.60
C PHE A 68 5.41 -12.59 5.79
N TYR A 69 4.41 -12.22 4.99
CA TYR A 69 4.32 -10.98 4.24
C TYR A 69 2.93 -10.40 4.42
N GLY A 70 2.79 -9.09 4.39
CA GLY A 70 1.51 -8.41 4.43
C GLY A 70 1.25 -7.67 3.11
N VAL A 71 0.00 -7.63 2.69
CA VAL A 71 -0.49 -6.76 1.63
C VAL A 71 -1.75 -6.06 2.14
N THR A 72 -1.77 -4.74 2.07
CA THR A 72 -3.02 -4.01 2.34
C THR A 72 -3.93 -4.06 1.12
N LEU A 73 -5.23 -3.96 1.33
CA LEU A 73 -6.23 -3.96 0.26
C LEU A 73 -6.87 -2.57 0.04
N GLY A 74 -6.15 -1.53 0.40
CA GLY A 74 -6.63 -0.15 0.38
C GLY A 74 -7.27 0.28 1.70
N ASP A 75 -7.66 1.54 1.74
CA ASP A 75 -8.32 2.20 2.86
C ASP A 75 -7.58 2.03 4.20
N MET A 76 -6.26 2.26 4.17
CA MET A 76 -5.44 2.21 5.36
C MET A 76 -5.80 3.33 6.32
N THR A 77 -6.07 4.52 5.77
CA THR A 77 -6.54 5.69 6.50
C THR A 77 -7.93 6.09 6.00
N ASP A 78 -8.45 7.23 6.46
CA ASP A 78 -9.72 7.75 5.99
C ASP A 78 -9.61 9.27 5.76
N ASN A 79 -9.53 9.66 4.49
CA ASN A 79 -9.36 11.05 4.05
C ASN A 79 -10.40 12.02 4.62
N ARG A 80 -11.61 11.54 4.96
CA ARG A 80 -12.67 12.34 5.57
C ARG A 80 -12.29 12.90 6.95
N TYR A 81 -11.30 12.24 7.59
CA TYR A 81 -10.87 12.58 8.94
C TYR A 81 -9.45 13.14 9.01
N TRP A 82 -8.68 13.14 7.92
CA TRP A 82 -7.30 13.63 7.92
C TRP A 82 -7.15 14.96 8.63
N THR A 83 -7.89 15.99 8.20
CA THR A 83 -7.81 17.32 8.82
C THR A 83 -8.56 17.40 10.14
N SER A 84 -9.75 16.80 10.25
CA SER A 84 -10.60 16.95 11.43
C SER A 84 -10.13 16.18 12.66
N LYS A 85 -9.33 15.14 12.46
CA LYS A 85 -8.75 14.29 13.51
C LYS A 85 -7.23 14.35 13.56
N ASP A 86 -6.62 15.14 12.67
CA ASP A 86 -5.16 15.28 12.56
C ASP A 86 -4.49 13.89 12.51
N TYR A 87 -4.97 13.04 11.61
CA TYR A 87 -4.49 11.69 11.42
C TYR A 87 -4.20 11.41 9.95
N PHE A 88 -2.94 11.18 9.60
CA PHE A 88 -2.43 11.08 8.25
C PHE A 88 -1.58 9.81 8.04
N PHE A 89 -0.99 9.66 6.86
CA PHE A 89 -0.12 8.50 6.57
C PHE A 89 1.11 8.40 7.47
N ASP A 90 1.62 9.49 8.02
CA ASP A 90 2.72 9.41 8.98
C ASP A 90 2.28 8.79 10.31
N ASP A 91 1.05 9.09 10.76
CA ASP A 91 0.47 8.46 11.94
C ASP A 91 0.20 6.97 11.68
N TYR A 92 -0.37 6.64 10.53
CA TYR A 92 -0.55 5.26 10.08
C TYR A 92 0.79 4.50 10.07
N LYS A 93 1.84 5.06 9.48
CA LYS A 93 3.17 4.44 9.47
C LYS A 93 3.71 4.20 10.89
N GLU A 94 3.46 5.13 11.80
CA GLU A 94 3.87 4.99 13.21
C GLU A 94 3.12 3.85 13.90
N GLU A 95 1.79 3.76 13.70
CA GLU A 95 0.99 2.66 14.22
C GLU A 95 1.46 1.30 13.68
N MET A 96 1.78 1.24 12.39
CA MET A 96 2.21 0.00 11.73
C MET A 96 3.61 -0.48 12.17
N LYS A 97 4.42 0.35 12.83
CA LYS A 97 5.72 -0.07 13.39
C LYS A 97 5.59 -1.20 14.40
N VAL A 98 4.44 -1.33 15.05
CA VAL A 98 4.17 -2.43 15.98
C VAL A 98 4.21 -3.82 15.30
N LEU A 99 4.07 -3.87 13.97
CA LEU A 99 4.25 -5.07 13.14
C LEU A 99 5.67 -5.16 12.55
N GLU A 100 6.66 -4.60 13.24
CA GLU A 100 8.06 -4.70 12.82
C GLU A 100 8.46 -6.17 12.59
N GLY A 101 9.15 -6.42 11.47
CA GLY A 101 9.51 -7.77 11.03
C GLY A 101 8.50 -8.43 10.08
N LEU A 102 7.32 -7.84 9.86
CA LEU A 102 6.40 -8.19 8.80
C LEU A 102 6.58 -7.20 7.63
N PRO A 103 7.19 -7.60 6.50
CA PRO A 103 7.21 -6.76 5.29
C PRO A 103 5.79 -6.55 4.78
N ILE A 104 5.35 -5.29 4.70
CA ILE A 104 3.99 -4.93 4.27
C ILE A 104 4.09 -4.11 2.99
N PHE A 105 3.38 -4.56 1.96
CA PHE A 105 3.20 -3.88 0.68
C PHE A 105 1.83 -3.21 0.67
N HIS A 106 1.73 -2.01 0.13
CA HIS A 106 0.51 -1.21 0.20
C HIS A 106 -0.24 -1.19 -1.13
N THR A 107 -1.55 -1.33 -1.05
CA THR A 107 -2.49 -1.04 -2.15
C THR A 107 -3.27 0.21 -1.78
N VAL A 108 -3.45 1.10 -2.71
CA VAL A 108 -4.26 2.31 -2.52
C VAL A 108 -5.75 1.98 -2.51
N GLY A 109 -6.52 2.66 -1.67
CA GLY A 109 -7.98 2.61 -1.65
C GLY A 109 -8.60 4.00 -1.88
N ASN A 110 -9.93 4.06 -1.99
CA ASN A 110 -10.61 5.33 -2.26
C ASN A 110 -10.46 6.35 -1.12
N HIS A 111 -10.29 5.90 0.11
CA HIS A 111 -10.05 6.77 1.26
C HIS A 111 -8.57 7.12 1.48
N ASP A 112 -7.68 6.62 0.63
CA ASP A 112 -6.26 6.98 0.62
C ASP A 112 -5.94 8.06 -0.43
N HIS A 113 -6.94 8.48 -1.24
CA HIS A 113 -6.85 9.58 -2.19
C HIS A 113 -7.27 10.91 -1.57
N ARG A 114 -6.80 12.00 -2.16
CA ARG A 114 -7.35 13.33 -1.88
C ARG A 114 -8.66 13.53 -2.63
N SER A 115 -9.78 13.30 -1.95
CA SER A 115 -11.12 13.42 -2.55
C SER A 115 -11.59 14.86 -2.83
N ASP A 116 -10.80 15.87 -2.42
CA ASP A 116 -11.06 17.28 -2.72
C ASP A 116 -10.46 17.73 -4.06
N ILE A 117 -9.82 16.81 -4.81
CA ILE A 117 -9.15 17.07 -6.09
C ILE A 117 -9.81 16.21 -7.17
N GLY A 118 -10.23 16.86 -8.27
CA GLY A 118 -10.82 16.19 -9.44
C GLY A 118 -9.78 15.93 -10.53
N ASP A 119 -8.61 15.44 -10.16
CA ASP A 119 -7.51 15.04 -11.03
C ASP A 119 -6.83 13.86 -10.38
N ASP A 120 -6.82 12.73 -11.05
CA ASP A 120 -6.37 11.45 -10.52
C ASP A 120 -4.92 11.47 -10.05
N VAL A 121 -4.02 11.98 -10.88
CA VAL A 121 -2.60 12.08 -10.55
C VAL A 121 -2.36 12.95 -9.32
N GLN A 122 -3.07 14.08 -9.22
CA GLN A 122 -2.94 14.98 -8.08
C GLN A 122 -3.56 14.40 -6.80
N ALA A 123 -4.64 13.64 -6.94
CA ALA A 123 -5.27 12.95 -5.81
C ALA A 123 -4.37 11.90 -5.17
N LEU A 124 -3.50 11.27 -5.98
CA LEU A 124 -2.55 10.23 -5.56
C LEU A 124 -1.22 10.77 -5.01
N LEU A 125 -0.86 12.03 -5.27
CA LEU A 125 0.46 12.54 -4.89
C LEU A 125 0.81 12.30 -3.43
N TYR A 126 -0.15 12.51 -2.53
CA TYR A 126 0.08 12.35 -1.10
C TYR A 126 0.32 10.88 -0.72
N TYR A 127 -0.45 9.94 -1.28
CA TYR A 127 -0.20 8.51 -1.13
C TYR A 127 1.19 8.13 -1.66
N ASN A 128 1.50 8.54 -2.89
CA ASN A 128 2.78 8.24 -3.53
C ASN A 128 3.99 8.80 -2.79
N GLU A 129 3.82 9.93 -2.10
CA GLU A 129 4.88 10.51 -1.26
C GLU A 129 5.19 9.69 -0.02
N HIS A 130 4.20 9.02 0.56
CA HIS A 130 4.32 8.38 1.86
C HIS A 130 4.43 6.86 1.80
N LEU A 131 3.73 6.22 0.85
CA LEU A 131 3.58 4.76 0.82
C LEU A 131 4.16 4.09 -0.43
N GLY A 132 4.26 4.79 -1.55
CA GLY A 132 4.89 4.26 -2.75
C GLY A 132 4.01 4.38 -4.01
N PRO A 133 4.37 3.66 -5.08
CA PRO A 133 3.59 3.71 -6.30
C PRO A 133 2.20 3.08 -6.11
N GLU A 134 1.23 3.58 -6.85
CA GLU A 134 -0.16 3.14 -6.83
C GLU A 134 -0.34 1.74 -7.45
N TYR A 135 0.47 1.41 -8.46
CA TYR A 135 0.49 0.07 -9.04
C TYR A 135 1.93 -0.43 -9.24
N TYR A 136 2.13 -1.72 -9.01
CA TYR A 136 3.44 -2.38 -9.12
C TYR A 136 3.27 -3.90 -9.00
N SER A 137 4.36 -4.63 -9.23
CA SER A 137 4.41 -6.07 -9.00
C SER A 137 5.65 -6.49 -8.21
N PHE A 138 5.57 -7.64 -7.61
CA PHE A 138 6.70 -8.27 -6.93
C PHE A 138 6.52 -9.79 -6.86
N ASN A 139 7.62 -10.51 -6.60
CA ASN A 139 7.58 -11.95 -6.47
C ASN A 139 7.85 -12.39 -5.03
N ILE A 140 7.09 -13.37 -4.56
CA ILE A 140 7.39 -14.11 -3.34
C ILE A 140 7.51 -15.58 -3.75
N GLY A 141 8.74 -16.09 -3.79
CA GLY A 141 9.01 -17.42 -4.28
C GLY A 141 8.55 -17.61 -5.74
N LYS A 142 7.56 -18.46 -5.95
CA LYS A 142 6.97 -18.73 -7.28
C LYS A 142 5.67 -17.99 -7.54
N VAL A 143 5.25 -17.15 -6.61
CA VAL A 143 4.01 -16.37 -6.74
C VAL A 143 4.36 -14.98 -7.24
N HIS A 144 3.78 -14.58 -8.35
CA HIS A 144 3.80 -13.23 -8.85
C HIS A 144 2.60 -12.48 -8.29
N VAL A 145 2.85 -11.39 -7.57
CA VAL A 145 1.83 -10.54 -6.95
C VAL A 145 1.76 -9.24 -7.72
N VAL A 146 0.57 -8.87 -8.16
CA VAL A 146 0.31 -7.61 -8.85
C VAL A 146 -0.61 -6.76 -7.97
N VAL A 147 -0.21 -5.53 -7.73
CA VAL A 147 -1.00 -4.49 -7.08
C VAL A 147 -1.47 -3.53 -8.14
N LEU A 148 -2.75 -3.21 -8.13
CA LEU A 148 -3.39 -2.33 -9.12
C LEU A 148 -4.21 -1.25 -8.41
N ASP A 149 -4.30 -0.09 -9.06
CA ASP A 149 -5.21 0.97 -8.69
C ASP A 149 -6.42 0.99 -9.64
N ASN A 150 -7.57 0.57 -9.17
CA ASN A 150 -8.80 0.52 -9.96
C ASN A 150 -9.71 1.73 -9.74
N LEU A 151 -9.18 2.85 -9.29
CA LEU A 151 -9.91 4.07 -8.99
C LEU A 151 -9.39 5.22 -9.87
N ASP A 152 -10.28 5.90 -10.56
CA ASP A 152 -9.95 7.06 -11.39
C ASP A 152 -10.73 8.29 -10.92
N PHE A 153 -10.05 9.22 -10.29
CA PHE A 153 -10.61 10.48 -9.76
C PHE A 153 -10.78 11.59 -10.82
N ASN A 154 -10.53 11.32 -12.09
CA ASN A 154 -10.89 12.22 -13.18
C ASN A 154 -12.41 12.22 -13.42
N HIS A 155 -13.18 12.50 -12.38
CA HIS A 155 -14.64 12.55 -12.41
C HIS A 155 -15.13 14.00 -12.40
N PRO A 156 -16.19 14.35 -13.17
CA PRO A 156 -16.72 15.72 -13.20
C PRO A 156 -17.22 16.22 -11.84
N ASP A 157 -17.68 15.30 -10.99
CA ASP A 157 -18.07 15.62 -9.61
C ASP A 157 -16.88 15.36 -8.70
N VAL A 158 -16.25 16.39 -8.19
CA VAL A 158 -15.11 16.31 -7.28
C VAL A 158 -15.46 15.46 -6.06
N GLY A 159 -14.60 14.52 -5.73
CA GLY A 159 -14.81 13.56 -4.65
C GLY A 159 -15.50 12.25 -5.08
N SER A 160 -15.92 12.19 -6.35
CA SER A 160 -16.37 10.94 -6.99
C SER A 160 -15.23 10.35 -7.84
N TYR A 161 -15.35 9.07 -8.18
CA TYR A 161 -14.37 8.35 -8.99
C TYR A 161 -15.08 7.32 -9.88
N TYR A 162 -14.38 6.89 -10.92
CA TYR A 162 -14.76 5.73 -11.72
C TYR A 162 -14.01 4.50 -11.19
N GLU A 163 -14.69 3.36 -11.16
CA GLU A 163 -14.10 2.06 -10.85
C GLU A 163 -13.54 1.44 -12.13
N LYS A 164 -12.31 1.78 -12.47
CA LYS A 164 -11.64 1.28 -13.69
C LYS A 164 -10.13 1.40 -13.57
N LEU A 165 -9.43 0.54 -14.28
CA LEU A 165 -8.01 0.71 -14.56
C LEU A 165 -7.82 1.74 -15.67
N ASN A 166 -6.80 2.56 -15.59
CA ASN A 166 -6.42 3.46 -16.67
C ASN A 166 -5.66 2.71 -17.79
N ASP A 167 -5.60 3.31 -18.98
CA ASP A 167 -4.99 2.66 -20.14
C ASP A 167 -3.47 2.42 -19.96
N GLU A 168 -2.77 3.31 -19.26
CA GLU A 168 -1.34 3.18 -18.99
C GLU A 168 -1.05 1.99 -18.07
N GLU A 169 -1.85 1.83 -17.04
CA GLU A 169 -1.76 0.71 -16.11
C GLU A 169 -2.07 -0.62 -16.80
N ILE A 170 -3.09 -0.66 -17.66
CA ILE A 170 -3.41 -1.85 -18.47
C ILE A 170 -2.24 -2.24 -19.38
N GLU A 171 -1.61 -1.26 -20.05
CA GLU A 171 -0.45 -1.52 -20.92
C GLU A 171 0.79 -1.94 -20.10
N TRP A 172 0.97 -1.38 -18.91
CA TRP A 172 1.99 -1.83 -17.97
C TRP A 172 1.74 -3.28 -17.54
N LEU A 173 0.52 -3.60 -17.10
CA LEU A 173 0.14 -4.96 -16.65
C LEU A 173 0.38 -6.01 -17.75
N LYS A 174 0.03 -5.70 -19.00
CA LYS A 174 0.29 -6.62 -20.12
C LYS A 174 1.77 -6.96 -20.25
N LYS A 175 2.64 -5.94 -20.14
CA LYS A 175 4.11 -6.12 -20.22
C LYS A 175 4.66 -6.89 -19.03
N ASP A 176 4.13 -6.62 -17.84
CA ASP A 176 4.52 -7.28 -16.61
C ASP A 176 4.22 -8.79 -16.64
N LEU A 177 3.06 -9.16 -17.19
CA LEU A 177 2.65 -10.56 -17.33
C LEU A 177 3.33 -11.32 -18.49
N GLU A 178 4.13 -10.67 -19.31
CA GLU A 178 4.94 -11.33 -20.35
C GLU A 178 6.23 -11.97 -19.78
N HIS A 179 6.60 -11.66 -18.55
CA HIS A 179 7.83 -12.10 -17.86
C HIS A 179 7.53 -13.07 -16.73
#